data_3db8d712188befe35a5dabf60846c131
#
_entry.id   3db8d712188befe35a5dabf60846c131
#
_cell.length_a   1.000
_cell.length_b   1.000
_cell.length_c   1.000
_cell.angle_alpha   90.00
_cell.angle_beta   90.00
_cell.angle_gamma   90.00
#
_symmetry.space_group_name_H-M   'P 1'
#
loop_
_entity.id
_entity.type
_entity.pdbx_description
1 polymer ?
#
loop_
_entity_poly.entity_id
_entity_poly.type
_entity_poly.pdbx_seq_one_letter_code
_entity_poly.pdbx_strand_id
1 'polypeptide(L)'
;IRDRDPATTSSILNLLSNVNRTFGVTIMMITHEMSVIQKICHRVAVMENGEVIEMGTVKDVFSHPQTNTAKNFVSTVINTEPSKELCASFNSRKDSNFTDYKLFLDSEQIQLPILNELINEHHLNVNVLFSSMSEIQDETVCYLWLRFEHDESFNDFKLTDYLSKRHIRYEEV
;
A
#
# COMPACT_ATOMS: atom_id res chain seq x y z
N ILE A 1 -24.02 21.85 -6.30
CA ILE A 1 -22.57 21.89 -6.65
C ILE A 1 -22.45 20.92 -7.82
N ARG A 2 -22.17 21.47 -9.02
CA ARG A 2 -21.97 20.66 -10.23
C ARG A 2 -20.72 19.83 -10.02
N ASP A 3 -20.85 18.48 -10.04
CA ASP A 3 -19.73 17.57 -10.19
C ASP A 3 -18.87 18.05 -11.36
N ARG A 4 -17.61 18.37 -11.08
CA ARG A 4 -16.69 18.73 -12.15
C ARG A 4 -16.48 17.46 -12.96
N ASP A 5 -16.68 17.59 -14.28
CA ASP A 5 -16.42 16.52 -15.22
C ASP A 5 -15.00 15.96 -14.99
N PRO A 6 -14.83 14.64 -14.78
CA PRO A 6 -13.52 14.01 -14.54
C PRO A 6 -12.47 14.38 -15.60
N ALA A 7 -12.89 14.58 -16.86
CA ALA A 7 -12.00 15.01 -17.93
C ALA A 7 -11.46 16.43 -17.72
N THR A 8 -12.29 17.34 -17.23
CA THR A 8 -11.89 18.71 -16.90
C THR A 8 -10.93 18.74 -15.73
N THR A 9 -11.18 17.96 -14.68
CA THR A 9 -10.27 17.84 -13.54
C THR A 9 -8.91 17.31 -13.98
N SER A 10 -8.86 16.25 -14.77
CA SER A 10 -7.60 15.68 -15.29
C SER A 10 -6.82 16.69 -16.15
N SER A 11 -7.50 17.48 -16.96
CA SER A 11 -6.86 18.52 -17.79
C SER A 11 -6.22 19.62 -16.95
N ILE A 12 -6.90 20.05 -15.88
CA ILE A 12 -6.37 21.07 -14.95
C ILE A 12 -5.14 20.51 -14.20
N LEU A 13 -5.19 19.28 -13.72
CA LEU A 13 -4.09 18.65 -13.02
C LEU A 13 -2.85 18.52 -13.91
N ASN A 14 -3.04 18.11 -15.17
CA ASN A 14 -1.96 18.04 -16.15
C ASN A 14 -1.35 19.44 -16.43
N LEU A 15 -2.17 20.48 -16.51
CA LEU A 15 -1.70 21.85 -16.66
C LEU A 15 -0.85 22.28 -15.46
N LEU A 16 -1.31 22.03 -14.23
CA LEU A 16 -0.56 22.34 -13.00
C LEU A 16 0.78 21.61 -12.95
N SER A 17 0.81 20.32 -13.29
CA SER A 17 2.03 19.54 -13.36
C SER A 17 3.01 20.11 -14.40
N ASN A 18 2.52 20.49 -15.60
CA ASN A 18 3.33 21.11 -16.62
C ASN A 18 3.89 22.48 -16.19
N VAL A 19 3.10 23.31 -15.53
CA VAL A 19 3.53 24.61 -15.00
C VAL A 19 4.62 24.41 -13.94
N ASN A 20 4.43 23.50 -12.98
CA ASN A 20 5.44 23.18 -11.98
C ASN A 20 6.76 22.74 -12.63
N ARG A 21 6.70 21.80 -13.60
CA ARG A 21 7.88 21.27 -14.27
C ARG A 21 8.59 22.30 -15.16
N THR A 22 7.83 23.15 -15.87
CA THR A 22 8.39 24.09 -16.84
C THR A 22 8.99 25.31 -16.16
N PHE A 23 8.34 25.82 -15.11
CA PHE A 23 8.74 27.07 -14.45
C PHE A 23 9.43 26.85 -13.10
N GLY A 24 9.52 25.63 -12.60
CA GLY A 24 10.14 25.32 -11.30
C GLY A 24 9.40 25.95 -10.10
N VAL A 25 8.13 26.30 -10.26
CA VAL A 25 7.36 26.95 -9.20
C VAL A 25 6.81 25.93 -8.21
N THR A 26 6.83 26.25 -6.93
CA THR A 26 6.18 25.43 -5.91
C THR A 26 4.68 25.72 -5.91
N ILE A 27 3.86 24.69 -6.01
CA ILE A 27 2.40 24.77 -5.96
C ILE A 27 1.93 24.12 -4.66
N MET A 28 1.24 24.88 -3.82
CA MET A 28 0.56 24.35 -2.64
C MET A 28 -0.92 24.14 -2.95
N MET A 29 -1.41 22.93 -2.70
CA MET A 29 -2.80 22.55 -2.92
C MET A 29 -3.43 22.09 -1.61
N ILE A 30 -4.65 22.52 -1.34
CA ILE A 30 -5.45 22.02 -0.21
C ILE A 30 -6.63 21.28 -0.83
N THR A 31 -6.72 19.99 -0.53
CA THR A 31 -7.78 19.12 -1.03
C THR A 31 -8.01 17.95 -0.08
N HIS A 32 -9.19 17.36 -0.13
CA HIS A 32 -9.53 16.09 0.48
C HIS A 32 -9.60 14.95 -0.56
N GLU A 33 -9.30 15.23 -1.82
CA GLU A 33 -9.28 14.24 -2.89
C GLU A 33 -7.91 13.53 -2.94
N MET A 34 -7.81 12.37 -2.32
CA MET A 34 -6.56 11.61 -2.24
C MET A 34 -6.04 11.18 -3.61
N SER A 35 -6.94 10.91 -4.57
CA SER A 35 -6.58 10.60 -5.96
C SER A 35 -5.82 11.74 -6.67
N VAL A 36 -6.10 12.98 -6.31
CA VAL A 36 -5.39 14.17 -6.83
C VAL A 36 -3.99 14.22 -6.24
N ILE A 37 -3.88 14.04 -4.91
CA ILE A 37 -2.59 14.04 -4.21
C ILE A 37 -1.69 12.93 -4.79
N GLN A 38 -2.23 11.73 -4.93
CA GLN A 38 -1.53 10.57 -5.46
C GLN A 38 -0.94 10.81 -6.86
N LYS A 39 -1.68 11.53 -7.72
CA LYS A 39 -1.29 11.75 -9.13
C LYS A 39 -0.23 12.81 -9.33
N ILE A 40 -0.31 13.95 -8.64
CA ILE A 40 0.48 15.13 -9.00
C ILE A 40 1.31 15.73 -7.87
N CYS A 41 1.09 15.36 -6.61
CA CYS A 41 1.82 15.94 -5.49
C CYS A 41 3.08 15.16 -5.20
N HIS A 42 4.21 15.86 -4.99
CA HIS A 42 5.46 15.22 -4.57
C HIS A 42 5.50 14.96 -3.05
N ARG A 43 4.88 15.87 -2.28
CA ARG A 43 4.82 15.79 -0.82
C ARG A 43 3.39 16.06 -0.35
N VAL A 44 3.07 15.52 0.79
CA VAL A 44 1.78 15.70 1.46
C VAL A 44 1.97 16.02 2.94
N ALA A 45 1.12 16.89 3.45
CA ALA A 45 0.96 17.14 4.88
C ALA A 45 -0.50 16.80 5.25
N VAL A 46 -0.68 15.87 6.16
CA VAL A 46 -1.98 15.49 6.70
C VAL A 46 -2.29 16.42 7.88
N MET A 47 -3.45 17.06 7.84
CA MET A 47 -3.88 18.00 8.88
C MET A 47 -5.10 17.46 9.62
N GLU A 48 -5.10 17.66 10.92
CA GLU A 48 -6.23 17.38 11.79
C GLU A 48 -6.34 18.48 12.87
N ASN A 49 -7.54 18.98 13.09
CA ASN A 49 -7.81 20.05 14.08
C ASN A 49 -6.91 21.30 13.94
N GLY A 50 -6.47 21.62 12.71
CA GLY A 50 -5.60 22.76 12.43
C GLY A 50 -4.10 22.49 12.60
N GLU A 51 -3.70 21.31 12.99
CA GLU A 51 -2.31 20.91 13.16
C GLU A 51 -1.88 19.92 12.07
N VAL A 52 -0.59 19.98 11.70
CA VAL A 52 0.02 18.96 10.82
C VAL A 52 0.41 17.76 11.67
N ILE A 53 -0.28 16.66 11.46
CA ILE A 53 -0.07 15.42 12.23
C ILE A 53 0.87 14.41 11.54
N GLU A 54 1.03 14.55 10.23
CA GLU A 54 1.94 13.70 9.44
C GLU A 54 2.37 14.45 8.19
N MET A 55 3.64 14.29 7.78
CA MET A 55 4.16 14.91 6.56
C MET A 55 5.30 14.07 5.97
N GLY A 56 5.29 13.91 4.65
CA GLY A 56 6.32 13.17 3.94
C GLY A 56 6.22 13.30 2.43
N THR A 57 6.96 12.45 1.71
CA THR A 57 6.67 12.24 0.29
C THR A 57 5.32 11.55 0.15
N VAL A 58 4.65 11.73 -0.99
CA VAL A 58 3.38 11.04 -1.25
C VAL A 58 3.59 9.53 -1.18
N LYS A 59 4.70 9.03 -1.73
CA LYS A 59 5.08 7.62 -1.64
C LYS A 59 5.13 7.13 -0.19
N ASP A 60 5.87 7.83 0.70
CA ASP A 60 6.03 7.39 2.08
C ASP A 60 4.71 7.38 2.84
N VAL A 61 3.95 8.49 2.77
CA VAL A 61 2.69 8.61 3.50
C VAL A 61 1.61 7.66 2.97
N PHE A 62 1.57 7.41 1.65
CA PHE A 62 0.60 6.50 1.06
C PHE A 62 0.96 5.03 1.25
N SER A 63 2.26 4.69 1.26
CA SER A 63 2.71 3.32 1.51
C SER A 63 2.75 2.97 3.00
N HIS A 64 2.97 3.97 3.87
CA HIS A 64 3.21 3.76 5.31
C HIS A 64 2.58 4.85 6.16
N PRO A 65 1.26 5.04 6.09
CA PRO A 65 0.59 6.03 6.91
C PRO A 65 0.76 5.69 8.40
N GLN A 66 1.27 6.64 9.18
CA GLN A 66 1.55 6.45 10.61
C GLN A 66 0.34 6.77 11.46
N THR A 67 -0.40 7.81 11.11
CA THR A 67 -1.56 8.27 11.86
C THR A 67 -2.84 7.58 11.39
N ASN A 68 -3.81 7.42 12.30
CA ASN A 68 -5.13 6.86 11.94
C ASN A 68 -5.84 7.68 10.87
N THR A 69 -5.70 9.00 10.94
CA THR A 69 -6.29 9.92 9.96
C THR A 69 -5.66 9.71 8.58
N ALA A 70 -4.33 9.58 8.48
CA ALA A 70 -3.67 9.25 7.22
C ALA A 70 -4.08 7.86 6.69
N LYS A 71 -4.15 6.84 7.55
CA LYS A 71 -4.66 5.49 7.18
C LYS A 71 -6.06 5.56 6.59
N ASN A 72 -6.96 6.30 7.23
CA ASN A 72 -8.32 6.47 6.74
C ASN A 72 -8.36 7.18 5.36
N PHE A 73 -7.55 8.21 5.16
CA PHE A 73 -7.48 8.91 3.88
C PHE A 73 -6.89 8.01 2.78
N VAL A 74 -5.78 7.34 3.04
CA VAL A 74 -5.12 6.44 2.07
C VAL A 74 -6.05 5.30 1.68
N SER A 75 -6.80 4.72 2.62
CA SER A 75 -7.75 3.63 2.35
C SER A 75 -8.89 4.01 1.39
N THR A 76 -9.12 5.30 1.13
CA THR A 76 -10.11 5.75 0.13
C THR A 76 -9.65 5.53 -1.32
N VAL A 77 -8.34 5.40 -1.54
CA VAL A 77 -7.75 5.26 -2.89
C VAL A 77 -6.90 4.01 -3.06
N ILE A 78 -6.35 3.50 -1.97
CA ILE A 78 -5.56 2.27 -1.96
C ILE A 78 -6.28 1.22 -1.10
N ASN A 79 -6.69 0.14 -1.73
CA ASN A 79 -7.27 -0.97 -1.00
C ASN A 79 -6.15 -1.80 -0.36
N THR A 80 -5.84 -1.53 0.92
CA THR A 80 -4.77 -2.20 1.67
C THR A 80 -5.26 -3.42 2.45
N GLU A 81 -6.58 -3.58 2.54
CA GLU A 81 -7.22 -4.62 3.36
C GLU A 81 -8.38 -5.27 2.62
N PRO A 82 -8.62 -6.58 2.82
CA PRO A 82 -9.82 -7.23 2.33
C PRO A 82 -11.08 -6.67 3.00
N SER A 83 -12.23 -6.87 2.37
CA SER A 83 -13.52 -6.47 2.96
C SER A 83 -13.75 -7.19 4.30
N LYS A 84 -14.59 -6.61 5.16
CA LYS A 84 -14.92 -7.21 6.47
C LYS A 84 -15.52 -8.60 6.31
N GLU A 85 -16.33 -8.82 5.26
CA GLU A 85 -16.93 -10.10 4.94
C GLU A 85 -15.87 -11.14 4.56
N LEU A 86 -14.87 -10.73 3.79
CA LEU A 86 -13.77 -11.59 3.38
C LEU A 86 -12.87 -11.92 4.59
N CYS A 87 -12.53 -10.95 5.43
CA CYS A 87 -11.83 -11.19 6.70
C CYS A 87 -12.59 -12.17 7.61
N ALA A 88 -13.91 -12.03 7.71
CA ALA A 88 -14.73 -12.96 8.49
C ALA A 88 -14.67 -14.39 7.94
N SER A 89 -14.60 -14.56 6.62
CA SER A 89 -14.46 -15.88 5.98
C SER A 89 -13.08 -16.52 6.26
N PHE A 90 -12.02 -15.73 6.35
CA PHE A 90 -10.69 -16.22 6.73
C PHE A 90 -10.64 -16.69 8.19
N ASN A 91 -11.30 -15.95 9.08
CA ASN A 91 -11.33 -16.24 10.51
C ASN A 91 -12.29 -17.38 10.90
N SER A 92 -13.21 -17.78 10.01
CA SER A 92 -14.12 -18.89 10.28
C SER A 92 -13.43 -20.26 10.30
N ARG A 93 -12.23 -20.39 9.73
CA ARG A 93 -11.35 -21.54 9.86
C ARG A 93 -10.39 -21.31 11.02
N LYS A 94 -10.89 -21.35 12.24
CA LYS A 94 -10.09 -21.26 13.49
C LYS A 94 -9.35 -22.58 13.78
N ASP A 95 -8.65 -23.13 12.85
CA ASP A 95 -7.59 -24.08 13.17
C ASP A 95 -6.35 -23.24 13.49
N SER A 96 -5.85 -23.37 14.72
CA SER A 96 -4.70 -22.62 15.27
C SER A 96 -3.35 -22.96 14.60
N ASN A 97 -3.37 -23.41 13.37
CA ASN A 97 -2.23 -24.00 12.71
C ASN A 97 -1.76 -23.17 11.50
N PHE A 98 -1.90 -21.85 11.57
CA PHE A 98 -1.41 -20.93 10.53
C PHE A 98 -1.05 -19.56 11.10
N THR A 99 -0.20 -18.83 10.39
CA THR A 99 0.10 -17.41 10.63
C THR A 99 -0.15 -16.62 9.34
N ASP A 100 -0.75 -15.45 9.48
CA ASP A 100 -1.04 -14.55 8.38
C ASP A 100 -0.05 -13.38 8.39
N TYR A 101 0.49 -13.05 7.22
CA TYR A 101 1.40 -11.93 7.02
C TYR A 101 0.89 -11.00 5.92
N LYS A 102 0.94 -9.71 6.18
CA LYS A 102 0.84 -8.66 5.17
C LYS A 102 2.23 -8.33 4.67
N LEU A 103 2.45 -8.38 3.38
CA LEU A 103 3.67 -7.92 2.73
C LEU A 103 3.39 -6.63 1.97
N PHE A 104 4.37 -5.72 2.00
CA PHE A 104 4.36 -4.46 1.27
C PHE A 104 5.49 -4.49 0.25
N LEU A 105 5.14 -4.54 -1.02
CA LEU A 105 6.09 -4.68 -2.11
C LEU A 105 6.14 -3.40 -2.94
N ASP A 106 7.34 -2.93 -3.22
CA ASP A 106 7.57 -1.83 -4.16
C ASP A 106 7.74 -2.34 -5.60
N SER A 107 7.99 -1.41 -6.54
CA SER A 107 8.10 -1.71 -7.97
C SER A 107 9.21 -2.71 -8.32
N GLU A 108 10.29 -2.76 -7.54
CA GLU A 108 11.38 -3.71 -7.74
C GLU A 108 11.03 -5.07 -7.16
N GLN A 109 10.47 -5.09 -5.96
CA GLN A 109 10.09 -6.30 -5.24
C GLN A 109 8.94 -7.07 -5.90
N ILE A 110 8.01 -6.37 -6.57
CA ILE A 110 6.92 -7.00 -7.33
C ILE A 110 7.46 -7.90 -8.44
N GLN A 111 8.63 -7.60 -9.00
CA GLN A 111 9.25 -8.40 -10.06
C GLN A 111 9.96 -9.65 -9.55
N LEU A 112 10.16 -9.77 -8.23
CA LEU A 112 10.80 -10.94 -7.62
C LEU A 112 9.82 -12.12 -7.59
N PRO A 113 10.30 -13.35 -7.81
CA PRO A 113 9.46 -14.55 -7.76
C PRO A 113 9.20 -15.02 -6.31
N ILE A 114 8.75 -14.10 -5.44
CA ILE A 114 8.63 -14.30 -3.99
C ILE A 114 7.86 -15.58 -3.63
N LEU A 115 6.66 -15.75 -4.21
CA LEU A 115 5.85 -16.94 -3.93
C LEU A 115 6.53 -18.23 -4.39
N ASN A 116 7.20 -18.19 -5.56
CA ASN A 116 7.93 -19.34 -6.06
C ASN A 116 9.10 -19.73 -5.15
N GLU A 117 9.84 -18.73 -4.67
CA GLU A 117 10.96 -18.96 -3.75
C GLU A 117 10.47 -19.49 -2.39
N LEU A 118 9.42 -18.89 -1.83
CA LEU A 118 8.82 -19.35 -0.56
C LEU A 118 8.34 -20.81 -0.65
N ILE A 119 7.70 -21.18 -1.75
CA ILE A 119 7.17 -22.54 -1.94
C ILE A 119 8.29 -23.55 -2.27
N ASN A 120 9.14 -23.25 -3.27
CA ASN A 120 10.06 -24.26 -3.82
C ASN A 120 11.42 -24.28 -3.12
N GLU A 121 11.92 -23.14 -2.64
CA GLU A 121 13.24 -23.08 -1.98
C GLU A 121 13.13 -23.20 -0.46
N HIS A 122 12.11 -22.60 0.12
CA HIS A 122 11.88 -22.65 1.57
C HIS A 122 10.88 -23.73 1.99
N HIS A 123 10.22 -24.38 1.03
CA HIS A 123 9.23 -25.45 1.22
C HIS A 123 8.04 -25.06 2.11
N LEU A 124 7.66 -23.75 2.07
CA LEU A 124 6.55 -23.25 2.86
C LEU A 124 5.23 -23.50 2.15
N ASN A 125 4.22 -23.90 2.89
CA ASN A 125 2.85 -24.02 2.40
C ASN A 125 2.16 -22.63 2.52
N VAL A 126 1.91 -22.00 1.37
CA VAL A 126 1.49 -20.58 1.27
C VAL A 126 0.19 -20.45 0.51
N ASN A 127 -0.77 -19.76 1.10
CA ASN A 127 -2.01 -19.35 0.45
C ASN A 127 -2.08 -17.82 0.33
N VAL A 128 -2.47 -17.32 -0.84
CA VAL A 128 -2.75 -15.90 -1.04
C VAL A 128 -4.18 -15.61 -0.60
N LEU A 129 -4.35 -14.87 0.48
CA LEU A 129 -5.67 -14.48 0.98
C LEU A 129 -6.23 -13.26 0.27
N PHE A 130 -5.33 -12.29 -0.03
CA PHE A 130 -5.72 -11.04 -0.68
C PHE A 130 -4.51 -10.45 -1.39
N SER A 131 -4.76 -9.74 -2.48
CA SER A 131 -3.75 -8.92 -3.14
C SER A 131 -4.38 -7.66 -3.72
N SER A 132 -3.65 -6.57 -3.68
CA SER A 132 -4.04 -5.30 -4.29
C SER A 132 -2.80 -4.61 -4.84
N MET A 133 -2.92 -4.05 -6.03
CA MET A 133 -1.88 -3.22 -6.65
C MET A 133 -2.42 -1.82 -6.86
N SER A 134 -1.58 -0.83 -6.62
CA SER A 134 -1.91 0.58 -6.86
C SER A 134 -0.71 1.30 -7.44
N GLU A 135 -0.97 2.26 -8.32
CA GLU A 135 0.05 3.15 -8.85
C GLU A 135 0.07 4.43 -8.02
N ILE A 136 1.23 4.79 -7.50
CA ILE A 136 1.49 6.05 -6.81
C ILE A 136 2.51 6.80 -7.65
N GLN A 137 2.04 7.80 -8.42
CA GLN A 137 2.84 8.49 -9.42
C GLN A 137 3.35 7.48 -10.48
N ASP A 138 4.67 7.34 -10.61
CA ASP A 138 5.31 6.42 -11.57
C ASP A 138 5.75 5.10 -10.92
N GLU A 139 5.34 4.84 -9.68
CA GLU A 139 5.70 3.63 -8.95
C GLU A 139 4.48 2.77 -8.64
N THR A 140 4.65 1.47 -8.78
CA THR A 140 3.64 0.47 -8.39
C THR A 140 3.92 -0.01 -6.97
N VAL A 141 2.90 -0.07 -6.14
CA VAL A 141 2.95 -0.72 -4.82
C VAL A 141 1.97 -1.88 -4.79
N CYS A 142 2.36 -2.96 -4.13
CA CYS A 142 1.51 -4.14 -3.96
C CYS A 142 1.37 -4.49 -2.49
N TYR A 143 0.14 -4.75 -2.08
CA TYR A 143 -0.22 -5.30 -0.78
C TYR A 143 -0.60 -6.75 -0.98
N LEU A 144 0.06 -7.63 -0.26
CA LEU A 144 -0.11 -9.08 -0.41
C LEU A 144 -0.32 -9.71 0.96
N TRP A 145 -1.50 -10.31 1.20
CA TRP A 145 -1.77 -11.06 2.40
C TRP A 145 -1.56 -12.54 2.14
N LEU A 146 -0.66 -13.13 2.87
CA LEU A 146 -0.29 -14.52 2.78
C LEU A 146 -0.63 -15.25 4.07
N ARG A 147 -1.18 -16.44 3.94
CA ARG A 147 -1.36 -17.39 5.02
C ARG A 147 -0.33 -18.50 4.89
N PHE A 148 0.38 -18.75 5.96
CA PHE A 148 1.35 -19.84 6.08
C PHE A 148 0.78 -20.92 6.98
N GLU A 149 0.64 -22.14 6.47
CA GLU A 149 0.22 -23.28 7.28
C GLU A 149 1.40 -23.79 8.11
N HIS A 150 1.16 -24.08 9.39
CA HIS A 150 2.15 -24.63 10.29
C HIS A 150 2.22 -26.17 10.10
N ASP A 151 2.90 -26.60 9.09
CA ASP A 151 3.32 -27.97 8.91
C ASP A 151 4.76 -28.18 9.44
N GLU A 152 5.33 -29.37 9.25
CA GLU A 152 6.70 -29.69 9.68
C GLU A 152 7.77 -28.80 9.00
N SER A 153 7.44 -28.15 7.89
CA SER A 153 8.34 -27.29 7.12
C SER A 153 8.31 -25.83 7.58
N PHE A 154 7.23 -25.41 8.27
CA PHE A 154 7.08 -24.01 8.69
C PHE A 154 8.14 -23.63 9.71
N ASN A 155 8.83 -22.56 9.42
CA ASN A 155 9.81 -21.96 10.30
C ASN A 155 9.73 -20.43 10.17
N ASP A 156 9.13 -19.80 11.15
CA ASP A 156 8.93 -18.35 11.19
C ASP A 156 10.23 -17.55 11.08
N PHE A 157 11.30 -18.03 11.71
CA PHE A 157 12.62 -17.40 11.60
C PHE A 157 13.17 -17.43 10.16
N LYS A 158 12.96 -18.52 9.42
CA LYS A 158 13.38 -18.58 8.01
C LYS A 158 12.59 -17.64 7.15
N LEU A 159 11.27 -17.51 7.39
CA LEU A 159 10.41 -16.59 6.66
C LEU A 159 10.82 -15.15 6.91
N THR A 160 10.96 -14.74 8.17
CA THR A 160 11.31 -13.38 8.54
C THR A 160 12.73 -13.00 8.11
N ASP A 161 13.69 -13.93 8.16
CA ASP A 161 15.04 -13.75 7.63
C ASP A 161 15.03 -13.55 6.10
N TYR A 162 14.25 -14.36 5.37
CA TYR A 162 14.07 -14.22 3.92
C TYR A 162 13.50 -12.84 3.56
N LEU A 163 12.42 -12.43 4.22
CA LEU A 163 11.79 -11.12 3.97
C LEU A 163 12.74 -9.97 4.30
N SER A 164 13.47 -10.07 5.40
CA SER A 164 14.44 -9.06 5.83
C SER A 164 15.61 -8.92 4.86
N LYS A 165 16.18 -10.02 4.36
CA LYS A 165 17.27 -10.02 3.37
C LYS A 165 16.88 -9.37 2.05
N ARG A 166 15.61 -9.42 1.69
CA ARG A 166 15.06 -8.79 0.49
C ARG A 166 14.49 -7.40 0.75
N HIS A 167 14.65 -6.89 1.97
CA HIS A 167 14.10 -5.61 2.42
C HIS A 167 12.59 -5.51 2.23
N ILE A 168 11.89 -6.66 2.21
CA ILE A 168 10.43 -6.72 2.13
C ILE A 168 9.87 -6.39 3.49
N ARG A 169 9.00 -5.38 3.54
CA ARG A 169 8.30 -5.01 4.75
C ARG A 169 7.09 -5.92 4.96
N TYR A 170 6.87 -6.30 6.21
CA TYR A 170 5.78 -7.19 6.57
C TYR A 170 5.20 -6.83 7.94
N GLU A 171 3.99 -7.27 8.15
CA GLU A 171 3.25 -7.19 9.40
C GLU A 171 2.56 -8.53 9.63
N GLU A 172 2.71 -9.10 10.82
CA GLU A 172 1.93 -10.27 11.24
C GLU A 172 0.53 -9.81 11.66
N VAL A 173 -0.53 -10.55 11.26
CA VAL A 173 -1.94 -10.14 11.38
C VAL A 173 -2.73 -11.04 12.33
#